data_f8e6618636b4dd7e3d6e7e4b45fd995e
#
_entry.id   f8e6618636b4dd7e3d6e7e4b45fd995e
#
_cell.length_a   1.000
_cell.length_b   1.000
_cell.length_c   1.000
_cell.angle_alpha   90.00
_cell.angle_beta   90.00
_cell.angle_gamma   90.00
#
_symmetry.space_group_name_H-M   'P 1'
#
loop_
_entity.id
_entity.type
_entity.pdbx_description
1 polymer ?
#
loop_
_entity_poly.entity_id
_entity_poly.type
_entity_poly.pdbx_seq_one_letter_code
_entity_poly.pdbx_strand_id
1 'polypeptide(L)'
;MGIKGLTKLLAEHAPRAAVQRRVEDYRGRVISVDASLSIYQFLIVVGRKGSELLTNEAGEVTSHLQGMLNRTVRMLEAGIKPVFVFDGEPPEMKKKELAKRSLKRNDATKDLNRAMEIGDEDSIEKFSKRTVKVTKKHNDDCKKLLRLMGVPVVEAPGEAEAQCAALCETHQVYAVASEDMDSLTFGARRFLRHLTDLGYKKSPVTEFEVSKVLEELGLTMDQFIDLCILSGCDYCENIKGIGGQRALKLIRQHGCIEEVLQNLKQTRFSVPEDWPYQEVRTLFKEPNVCTGIPDFMWTSPDSKGLMDFLSTENSFSPDRVAKAVEKIKAARDRYSPGRLKLLTPVASLPGSHTEKEPTCTLGSTGQSLKVRSAQVCKSSGPGFRYGSSKPFMLGMQSGFHGRPCAFSFI
;
A
#
# COMPACT_ATOMS: atom_id res chain seq x y z
N MET A 1 3.65 -8.62 7.06
CA MET A 1 2.90 -9.34 6.02
C MET A 1 3.57 -9.00 4.70
N GLY A 2 3.42 -9.84 3.70
CA GLY A 2 3.99 -9.61 2.39
C GLY A 2 5.51 -9.77 2.28
N ILE A 3 6.12 -9.03 1.36
CA ILE A 3 7.54 -9.16 1.05
C ILE A 3 8.41 -8.66 2.20
N LYS A 4 9.26 -9.53 2.72
CA LYS A 4 10.10 -9.24 3.89
C LYS A 4 11.14 -8.17 3.60
N GLY A 5 11.06 -7.06 4.34
CA GLY A 5 12.02 -5.97 4.27
C GLY A 5 11.95 -5.12 3.01
N LEU A 6 10.94 -5.29 2.14
CA LEU A 6 10.80 -4.54 0.88
C LEU A 6 10.72 -3.04 1.12
N THR A 7 9.94 -2.58 2.10
CA THR A 7 9.83 -1.15 2.45
C THR A 7 11.20 -0.53 2.76
N LYS A 8 12.01 -1.23 3.57
CA LYS A 8 13.36 -0.77 3.92
C LYS A 8 14.28 -0.77 2.70
N LEU A 9 14.19 -1.82 1.88
CA LEU A 9 14.97 -1.94 0.66
C LEU A 9 14.69 -0.77 -0.30
N LEU A 10 13.41 -0.45 -0.53
CA LEU A 10 13.02 0.65 -1.41
C LEU A 10 13.44 2.01 -0.83
N ALA A 11 13.34 2.21 0.47
CA ALA A 11 13.80 3.44 1.12
C ALA A 11 15.31 3.68 0.92
N GLU A 12 16.11 2.60 0.86
CA GLU A 12 17.57 2.68 0.71
C GLU A 12 18.02 2.72 -0.77
N HIS A 13 17.34 2.01 -1.67
CA HIS A 13 17.79 1.80 -3.05
C HIS A 13 16.90 2.43 -4.12
N ALA A 14 15.71 2.89 -3.74
CA ALA A 14 14.76 3.57 -4.63
C ALA A 14 14.03 4.73 -3.90
N PRO A 15 14.75 5.65 -3.24
CA PRO A 15 14.14 6.69 -2.40
C PRO A 15 13.25 7.67 -3.18
N ARG A 16 13.55 7.94 -4.46
CA ARG A 16 12.75 8.84 -5.30
C ARG A 16 11.48 8.21 -5.83
N ALA A 17 11.39 6.87 -5.77
CA ALA A 17 10.16 6.14 -6.12
C ALA A 17 9.06 6.30 -5.07
N ALA A 18 9.42 6.68 -3.82
CA ALA A 18 8.51 6.91 -2.70
C ALA A 18 8.21 8.40 -2.56
N VAL A 19 7.09 8.87 -3.09
CA VAL A 19 6.70 10.29 -3.08
C VAL A 19 5.66 10.53 -1.99
N GLN A 20 5.92 11.52 -1.13
CA GLN A 20 4.97 11.94 -0.11
C GLN A 20 3.89 12.84 -0.72
N ARG A 21 2.62 12.51 -0.46
CA ARG A 21 1.44 13.19 -0.97
C ARG A 21 0.47 13.51 0.15
N ARG A 22 -0.41 14.49 -0.08
CA ARG A 22 -1.54 14.77 0.80
C ARG A 22 -2.76 13.96 0.35
N VAL A 23 -3.65 13.63 1.26
CA VAL A 23 -4.89 12.90 0.94
C VAL A 23 -5.74 13.67 -0.07
N GLU A 24 -5.72 14.99 -0.02
CA GLU A 24 -6.47 15.89 -0.92
C GLU A 24 -6.00 15.80 -2.38
N ASP A 25 -4.76 15.36 -2.63
CA ASP A 25 -4.20 15.21 -3.97
C ASP A 25 -4.89 14.05 -4.75
N TYR A 26 -5.60 13.17 -4.05
CA TYR A 26 -6.37 12.06 -4.64
C TYR A 26 -7.85 12.37 -4.87
N ARG A 27 -8.25 13.64 -4.76
CA ARG A 27 -9.62 14.05 -5.01
C ARG A 27 -10.10 13.64 -6.41
N GLY A 28 -11.31 13.04 -6.46
CA GLY A 28 -11.91 12.53 -7.69
C GLY A 28 -11.32 11.21 -8.19
N ARG A 29 -10.24 10.71 -7.59
CA ARG A 29 -9.62 9.44 -7.99
C ARG A 29 -10.39 8.25 -7.46
N VAL A 30 -10.51 7.22 -8.29
CA VAL A 30 -10.97 5.89 -7.90
C VAL A 30 -9.79 5.13 -7.32
N ILE A 31 -9.93 4.60 -6.11
CA ILE A 31 -8.83 3.90 -5.41
C ILE A 31 -9.38 2.57 -4.89
N SER A 32 -8.73 1.46 -5.26
CA SER A 32 -9.03 0.17 -4.65
C SER A 32 -8.39 0.07 -3.28
N VAL A 33 -9.12 -0.47 -2.33
CA VAL A 33 -8.71 -0.61 -0.92
C VAL A 33 -8.81 -2.07 -0.53
N ASP A 34 -7.73 -2.61 -0.01
CA ASP A 34 -7.73 -3.93 0.61
C ASP A 34 -8.60 -3.88 1.88
N ALA A 35 -9.75 -4.54 1.79
CA ALA A 35 -10.72 -4.58 2.88
C ALA A 35 -10.28 -5.51 4.01
N SER A 36 -9.68 -6.64 3.69
CA SER A 36 -9.29 -7.67 4.66
C SER A 36 -8.22 -7.16 5.61
N LEU A 37 -7.18 -6.52 5.07
CA LEU A 37 -6.17 -5.86 5.88
C LEU A 37 -6.77 -4.72 6.72
N SER A 38 -7.71 -3.96 6.13
CA SER A 38 -8.42 -2.89 6.83
C SER A 38 -9.18 -3.41 8.04
N ILE A 39 -9.95 -4.49 7.89
CA ILE A 39 -10.71 -5.12 8.98
C ILE A 39 -9.77 -5.61 10.08
N TYR A 40 -8.68 -6.27 9.71
CA TYR A 40 -7.66 -6.71 10.68
C TYR A 40 -7.11 -5.54 11.51
N GLN A 41 -6.77 -4.42 10.86
CA GLN A 41 -6.32 -3.21 11.53
C GLN A 41 -7.36 -2.66 12.51
N PHE A 42 -8.65 -2.64 12.12
CA PHE A 42 -9.72 -2.16 12.99
C PHE A 42 -9.88 -3.01 14.23
N LEU A 43 -9.83 -4.33 14.10
CA LEU A 43 -9.93 -5.25 15.23
C LEU A 43 -8.76 -5.12 16.21
N ILE A 44 -7.60 -4.63 15.74
CA ILE A 44 -6.43 -4.40 16.61
C ILE A 44 -6.49 -3.04 17.30
N VAL A 45 -7.00 -1.99 16.63
CA VAL A 45 -6.81 -0.60 17.08
C VAL A 45 -8.10 0.05 17.55
N VAL A 46 -9.23 -0.17 16.86
CA VAL A 46 -10.46 0.62 17.07
C VAL A 46 -11.18 0.22 18.36
N GLY A 47 -11.37 1.20 19.23
CA GLY A 47 -12.14 1.07 20.46
C GLY A 47 -11.52 0.15 21.52
N ARG A 48 -10.23 -0.19 21.40
CA ARG A 48 -9.52 -0.94 22.42
C ARG A 48 -9.19 -0.07 23.64
N LYS A 49 -9.53 -0.61 24.80
CA LYS A 49 -9.06 -0.11 26.10
C LYS A 49 -8.50 -1.33 26.84
N GLY A 50 -7.19 -1.49 26.81
CA GLY A 50 -6.56 -2.73 27.28
C GLY A 50 -6.97 -3.94 26.43
N SER A 51 -7.57 -4.95 27.03
CA SER A 51 -8.14 -6.12 26.36
C SER A 51 -9.58 -5.94 25.86
N GLU A 52 -10.28 -4.90 26.32
CA GLU A 52 -11.66 -4.63 25.94
C GLU A 52 -11.78 -4.18 24.50
N LEU A 53 -12.83 -4.64 23.80
CA LEU A 53 -13.22 -4.27 22.45
C LEU A 53 -14.58 -3.59 22.47
N LEU A 54 -14.88 -2.80 21.44
CA LEU A 54 -16.24 -2.31 21.24
C LEU A 54 -17.15 -3.50 20.91
N THR A 55 -18.21 -3.64 21.70
CA THR A 55 -19.22 -4.68 21.52
C THR A 55 -20.62 -4.05 21.42
N ASN A 56 -21.54 -4.78 20.80
CA ASN A 56 -22.97 -4.49 20.86
C ASN A 56 -23.58 -5.03 22.18
N GLU A 57 -24.87 -4.87 22.39
CA GLU A 57 -25.61 -5.37 23.57
C GLU A 57 -25.56 -6.90 23.67
N ALA A 58 -25.40 -7.62 22.55
CA ALA A 58 -25.21 -9.06 22.52
C ALA A 58 -23.78 -9.53 22.84
N GLY A 59 -22.85 -8.59 23.11
CA GLY A 59 -21.43 -8.88 23.38
C GLY A 59 -20.60 -9.15 22.11
N GLU A 60 -21.15 -8.93 20.92
CA GLU A 60 -20.42 -9.14 19.66
C GLU A 60 -19.53 -7.93 19.32
N VAL A 61 -18.31 -8.21 18.84
CA VAL A 61 -17.34 -7.16 18.50
C VAL A 61 -17.81 -6.32 17.31
N THR A 62 -17.86 -4.99 17.48
CA THR A 62 -18.28 -4.02 16.46
C THR A 62 -17.17 -3.07 15.98
N SER A 63 -15.94 -3.26 16.46
CA SER A 63 -14.77 -2.45 16.10
C SER A 63 -14.52 -2.38 14.59
N HIS A 64 -14.78 -3.48 13.85
CA HIS A 64 -14.66 -3.54 12.39
C HIS A 64 -15.66 -2.63 11.69
N LEU A 65 -16.91 -2.60 12.16
CA LEU A 65 -17.96 -1.71 11.62
C LEU A 65 -17.63 -0.23 11.89
N GLN A 66 -17.23 0.09 13.13
CA GLN A 66 -16.83 1.45 13.48
C GLN A 66 -15.63 1.94 12.66
N GLY A 67 -14.64 1.08 12.48
CA GLY A 67 -13.45 1.37 11.69
C GLY A 67 -13.79 1.57 10.21
N MET A 68 -14.57 0.65 9.63
CA MET A 68 -14.98 0.71 8.23
C MET A 68 -15.84 1.94 7.93
N LEU A 69 -16.84 2.24 8.78
CA LEU A 69 -17.66 3.45 8.66
C LEU A 69 -16.79 4.71 8.66
N ASN A 70 -15.94 4.86 9.68
CA ASN A 70 -15.12 6.06 9.84
C ASN A 70 -14.12 6.25 8.69
N ARG A 71 -13.44 5.17 8.27
CA ARG A 71 -12.49 5.20 7.16
C ARG A 71 -13.16 5.61 5.87
N THR A 72 -14.28 4.97 5.55
CA THR A 72 -15.04 5.23 4.32
C THR A 72 -15.56 6.67 4.29
N VAL A 73 -16.16 7.15 5.39
CA VAL A 73 -16.64 8.55 5.49
C VAL A 73 -15.49 9.54 5.24
N ARG A 74 -14.31 9.32 5.84
CA ARG A 74 -13.14 10.20 5.64
C ARG A 74 -12.67 10.23 4.19
N MET A 75 -12.63 9.07 3.52
CA MET A 75 -12.25 9.00 2.11
C MET A 75 -13.24 9.76 1.23
N LEU A 76 -14.55 9.57 1.47
CA LEU A 76 -15.60 10.28 0.75
C LEU A 76 -15.55 11.79 1.02
N GLU A 77 -15.35 12.24 2.27
CA GLU A 77 -15.18 13.65 2.63
C GLU A 77 -13.96 14.29 1.95
N ALA A 78 -12.87 13.53 1.74
CA ALA A 78 -11.70 13.95 0.97
C ALA A 78 -11.94 13.98 -0.55
N GLY A 79 -13.10 13.47 -1.01
CA GLY A 79 -13.45 13.38 -2.43
C GLY A 79 -12.85 12.18 -3.14
N ILE A 80 -12.32 11.22 -2.41
CA ILE A 80 -11.83 9.95 -2.94
C ILE A 80 -13.02 9.03 -3.22
N LYS A 81 -12.94 8.27 -4.30
CA LYS A 81 -13.91 7.23 -4.68
C LYS A 81 -13.35 5.85 -4.34
N PRO A 82 -13.57 5.32 -3.12
CA PRO A 82 -13.05 4.02 -2.73
C PRO A 82 -13.83 2.88 -3.38
N VAL A 83 -13.10 1.81 -3.72
CA VAL A 83 -13.64 0.49 -4.08
C VAL A 83 -13.00 -0.51 -3.12
N PHE A 84 -13.80 -1.15 -2.29
CA PHE A 84 -13.27 -2.11 -1.33
C PHE A 84 -13.24 -3.51 -1.93
N VAL A 85 -12.07 -4.14 -1.86
CA VAL A 85 -11.82 -5.49 -2.39
C VAL A 85 -11.63 -6.45 -1.23
N PHE A 86 -12.40 -7.53 -1.23
CA PHE A 86 -12.37 -8.56 -0.18
C PHE A 86 -11.71 -9.82 -0.73
N ASP A 87 -10.94 -10.51 0.13
CA ASP A 87 -10.34 -11.79 -0.19
C ASP A 87 -11.39 -12.85 -0.51
N GLY A 88 -11.06 -13.70 -1.48
CA GLY A 88 -11.71 -14.95 -1.76
C GLY A 88 -10.96 -16.13 -1.16
N GLU A 89 -10.73 -17.17 -1.97
CA GLU A 89 -10.02 -18.36 -1.56
C GLU A 89 -8.50 -18.15 -1.67
N PRO A 90 -7.74 -18.33 -0.56
CA PRO A 90 -6.29 -18.14 -0.60
C PRO A 90 -5.62 -19.22 -1.47
N PRO A 91 -4.55 -18.87 -2.22
CA PRO A 91 -3.78 -19.83 -2.99
C PRO A 91 -3.27 -20.99 -2.14
N GLU A 92 -3.19 -22.19 -2.73
CA GLU A 92 -2.70 -23.40 -2.06
C GLU A 92 -1.33 -23.17 -1.40
N MET A 93 -0.46 -22.45 -2.09
CA MET A 93 0.89 -22.13 -1.64
C MET A 93 0.93 -21.28 -0.35
N LYS A 94 -0.09 -20.48 -0.08
CA LYS A 94 -0.21 -19.67 1.15
C LYS A 94 -0.64 -20.49 2.37
N LYS A 95 -1.14 -21.71 2.19
CA LYS A 95 -1.66 -22.56 3.29
C LYS A 95 -0.62 -22.81 4.39
N LYS A 96 0.65 -23.03 4.00
CA LYS A 96 1.74 -23.24 4.97
C LYS A 96 1.94 -21.99 5.85
N GLU A 97 1.91 -20.79 5.28
CA GLU A 97 2.05 -19.55 6.02
C GLU A 97 0.82 -19.27 6.90
N LEU A 98 -0.39 -19.54 6.40
CA LEU A 98 -1.63 -19.44 7.18
C LEU A 98 -1.63 -20.39 8.38
N ALA A 99 -1.11 -21.63 8.23
CA ALA A 99 -0.93 -22.57 9.32
C ALA A 99 0.07 -22.05 10.36
N LYS A 100 1.22 -21.49 9.94
CA LYS A 100 2.20 -20.86 10.84
C LYS A 100 1.58 -19.69 11.61
N ARG A 101 0.77 -18.85 10.95
CA ARG A 101 0.06 -17.75 11.60
C ARG A 101 -0.99 -18.26 12.61
N SER A 102 -1.65 -19.38 12.30
CA SER A 102 -2.59 -20.01 13.21
C SER A 102 -1.90 -20.54 14.48
N LEU A 103 -0.77 -21.21 14.35
CA LEU A 103 0.04 -21.67 15.47
C LEU A 103 0.49 -20.50 16.36
N LYS A 104 1.03 -19.43 15.77
CA LYS A 104 1.42 -18.22 16.51
C LYS A 104 0.26 -17.58 17.27
N ARG A 105 -0.97 -17.58 16.69
CA ARG A 105 -2.17 -17.11 17.40
C ARG A 105 -2.51 -17.99 18.59
N ASN A 106 -2.45 -19.31 18.43
CA ASN A 106 -2.72 -20.26 19.50
C ASN A 106 -1.72 -20.09 20.66
N ASP A 107 -0.43 -19.90 20.36
CA ASP A 107 0.58 -19.62 21.37
C ASP A 107 0.33 -18.28 22.07
N ALA A 108 -0.01 -17.23 21.29
CA ALA A 108 -0.39 -15.94 21.87
C ALA A 108 -1.64 -16.03 22.75
N THR A 109 -2.58 -16.96 22.48
CA THR A 109 -3.75 -17.19 23.33
C THR A 109 -3.35 -17.81 24.66
N LYS A 110 -2.40 -18.76 24.66
CA LYS A 110 -1.85 -19.34 25.92
C LYS A 110 -1.14 -18.27 26.75
N ASP A 111 -0.32 -17.42 26.09
CA ASP A 111 0.39 -16.33 26.74
C ASP A 111 -0.60 -15.28 27.31
N LEU A 112 -1.69 -14.99 26.58
CA LEU A 112 -2.74 -14.09 27.05
C LEU A 112 -3.41 -14.63 28.33
N ASN A 113 -3.80 -15.90 28.34
CA ASN A 113 -4.42 -16.51 29.50
C ASN A 113 -3.50 -16.42 30.71
N ARG A 114 -2.20 -16.73 30.54
CA ARG A 114 -1.21 -16.60 31.63
C ARG A 114 -1.07 -15.14 32.10
N ALA A 115 -1.05 -14.16 31.17
CA ALA A 115 -0.96 -12.76 31.53
C ALA A 115 -2.21 -12.29 32.30
N MET A 116 -3.39 -12.81 31.95
CA MET A 116 -4.65 -12.54 32.67
C MET A 116 -4.64 -13.11 34.10
N GLU A 117 -4.10 -14.33 34.29
CA GLU A 117 -3.96 -14.95 35.62
C GLU A 117 -3.03 -14.16 36.54
N ILE A 118 -1.97 -13.54 35.98
CA ILE A 118 -0.98 -12.77 36.75
C ILE A 118 -1.44 -11.30 36.90
N GLY A 119 -2.39 -10.80 36.08
CA GLY A 119 -2.83 -9.42 36.07
C GLY A 119 -1.83 -8.45 35.43
N ASP A 120 -0.97 -8.93 34.51
CA ASP A 120 -0.02 -8.09 33.73
C ASP A 120 -0.71 -7.39 32.59
N GLU A 121 -1.14 -6.14 32.80
CA GLU A 121 -1.91 -5.34 31.82
C GLU A 121 -1.14 -5.12 30.52
N ASP A 122 0.17 -4.89 30.54
CA ASP A 122 0.99 -4.67 29.36
C ASP A 122 1.06 -5.94 28.48
N SER A 123 1.24 -7.09 29.11
CA SER A 123 1.23 -8.39 28.42
C SER A 123 -0.17 -8.74 27.91
N ILE A 124 -1.23 -8.46 28.68
CA ILE A 124 -2.62 -8.63 28.26
C ILE A 124 -2.90 -7.81 26.98
N GLU A 125 -2.56 -6.53 26.98
CA GLU A 125 -2.73 -5.68 25.78
C GLU A 125 -1.93 -6.22 24.59
N LYS A 126 -0.68 -6.58 24.81
CA LYS A 126 0.22 -7.11 23.77
C LYS A 126 -0.29 -8.40 23.16
N PHE A 127 -0.64 -9.39 23.98
CA PHE A 127 -1.06 -10.71 23.50
C PHE A 127 -2.48 -10.67 22.95
N SER A 128 -3.40 -9.89 23.51
CA SER A 128 -4.76 -9.73 22.98
C SER A 128 -4.78 -9.20 21.54
N LYS A 129 -3.82 -8.35 21.15
CA LYS A 129 -3.66 -7.91 19.75
C LYS A 129 -3.21 -9.04 18.82
N ARG A 130 -2.45 -10.00 19.33
CA ARG A 130 -1.91 -11.13 18.54
C ARG A 130 -2.90 -12.27 18.36
N THR A 131 -3.97 -12.33 19.18
CA THR A 131 -5.03 -13.34 19.08
C THR A 131 -6.11 -12.98 18.08
N VAL A 132 -6.10 -11.75 17.54
CA VAL A 132 -7.11 -11.27 16.58
C VAL A 132 -7.18 -12.16 15.37
N LYS A 133 -8.42 -12.53 14.99
CA LYS A 133 -8.75 -13.27 13.76
C LYS A 133 -9.92 -12.61 13.06
N VAL A 134 -9.75 -12.28 11.79
CA VAL A 134 -10.87 -11.87 10.93
C VAL A 134 -11.74 -13.09 10.66
N THR A 135 -13.06 -12.94 10.83
CA THR A 135 -14.05 -14.01 10.61
C THR A 135 -14.87 -13.70 9.36
N LYS A 136 -15.56 -14.72 8.83
CA LYS A 136 -16.53 -14.54 7.73
C LYS A 136 -17.59 -13.50 8.09
N LYS A 137 -18.11 -13.53 9.34
CA LYS A 137 -19.08 -12.53 9.84
C LYS A 137 -18.54 -11.11 9.73
N HIS A 138 -17.28 -10.86 10.14
CA HIS A 138 -16.68 -9.53 10.01
C HIS A 138 -16.63 -9.03 8.56
N ASN A 139 -16.33 -9.93 7.61
CA ASN A 139 -16.34 -9.61 6.19
C ASN A 139 -17.75 -9.30 5.69
N ASP A 140 -18.71 -10.16 6.01
CA ASP A 140 -20.12 -10.03 5.57
C ASP A 140 -20.76 -8.75 6.14
N ASP A 141 -20.50 -8.44 7.41
CA ASP A 141 -20.94 -7.20 8.07
C ASP A 141 -20.36 -5.97 7.37
N CYS A 142 -19.06 -5.97 7.07
CA CYS A 142 -18.42 -4.86 6.35
C CYS A 142 -18.94 -4.72 4.91
N LYS A 143 -19.17 -5.83 4.20
CA LYS A 143 -19.79 -5.81 2.86
C LYS A 143 -21.20 -5.21 2.92
N LYS A 144 -22.03 -5.63 3.90
CA LYS A 144 -23.39 -5.09 4.12
C LYS A 144 -23.31 -3.59 4.38
N LEU A 145 -22.43 -3.15 5.29
CA LEU A 145 -22.22 -1.74 5.60
C LEU A 145 -21.84 -0.92 4.36
N LEU A 146 -20.84 -1.34 3.60
CA LEU A 146 -20.37 -0.62 2.41
C LEU A 146 -21.44 -0.51 1.34
N ARG A 147 -22.21 -1.57 1.10
CA ARG A 147 -23.36 -1.55 0.15
C ARG A 147 -24.43 -0.55 0.61
N LEU A 148 -24.77 -0.52 1.90
CA LEU A 148 -25.70 0.48 2.47
C LEU A 148 -25.14 1.91 2.38
N MET A 149 -23.83 2.08 2.46
CA MET A 149 -23.19 3.39 2.24
C MET A 149 -23.15 3.81 0.76
N GLY A 150 -23.56 2.94 -0.16
CA GLY A 150 -23.51 3.17 -1.60
C GLY A 150 -22.11 3.10 -2.19
N VAL A 151 -21.19 2.35 -1.57
CA VAL A 151 -19.80 2.17 -1.98
C VAL A 151 -19.59 0.83 -2.66
N PRO A 152 -18.92 0.77 -3.83
CA PRO A 152 -18.66 -0.46 -4.54
C PRO A 152 -17.83 -1.46 -3.72
N VAL A 153 -18.21 -2.73 -3.82
CA VAL A 153 -17.54 -3.87 -3.19
C VAL A 153 -17.20 -4.88 -4.28
N VAL A 154 -15.95 -5.32 -4.29
CA VAL A 154 -15.45 -6.40 -5.16
C VAL A 154 -15.09 -7.59 -4.28
N GLU A 155 -15.53 -8.78 -4.69
CA GLU A 155 -15.13 -10.04 -4.07
C GLU A 155 -14.12 -10.70 -5.02
N ALA A 156 -12.86 -10.75 -4.61
CA ALA A 156 -11.81 -11.40 -5.37
C ALA A 156 -12.02 -12.92 -5.38
N PRO A 157 -11.69 -13.63 -6.46
CA PRO A 157 -11.68 -15.08 -6.45
C PRO A 157 -10.52 -15.65 -5.63
N GLY A 158 -9.42 -14.89 -5.57
CA GLY A 158 -8.21 -15.14 -4.79
C GLY A 158 -7.95 -14.03 -3.78
N GLU A 159 -6.75 -13.46 -3.83
CA GLU A 159 -6.30 -12.44 -2.87
C GLU A 159 -6.71 -11.03 -3.29
N ALA A 160 -7.10 -10.22 -2.32
CA ALA A 160 -7.52 -8.83 -2.53
C ALA A 160 -6.38 -7.98 -3.11
N GLU A 161 -5.12 -8.19 -2.68
CA GLU A 161 -3.96 -7.47 -3.19
C GLU A 161 -3.76 -7.69 -4.70
N ALA A 162 -3.91 -8.94 -5.16
CA ALA A 162 -3.81 -9.30 -6.57
C ALA A 162 -4.95 -8.68 -7.39
N GLN A 163 -6.19 -8.76 -6.87
CA GLN A 163 -7.34 -8.15 -7.53
C GLN A 163 -7.24 -6.62 -7.59
N CYS A 164 -6.78 -5.97 -6.52
CA CYS A 164 -6.51 -4.54 -6.52
C CYS A 164 -5.46 -4.15 -7.56
N ALA A 165 -4.38 -4.95 -7.68
CA ALA A 165 -3.34 -4.72 -8.68
C ALA A 165 -3.89 -4.84 -10.11
N ALA A 166 -4.69 -5.88 -10.40
CA ALA A 166 -5.32 -6.07 -11.69
C ALA A 166 -6.27 -4.92 -12.08
N LEU A 167 -7.08 -4.41 -11.12
CA LEU A 167 -7.91 -3.22 -11.33
C LEU A 167 -7.08 -1.96 -11.63
N CYS A 168 -5.90 -1.85 -11.03
CA CYS A 168 -4.99 -0.73 -11.28
C CYS A 168 -4.27 -0.85 -12.64
N GLU A 169 -3.93 -2.05 -13.06
CA GLU A 169 -3.32 -2.33 -14.34
C GLU A 169 -4.29 -2.03 -15.50
N THR A 170 -5.55 -2.46 -15.36
CA THR A 170 -6.62 -2.20 -16.35
C THR A 170 -7.16 -0.76 -16.33
N HIS A 171 -6.57 0.13 -15.52
CA HIS A 171 -7.01 1.52 -15.36
C HIS A 171 -8.43 1.73 -14.82
N GLN A 172 -9.09 0.70 -14.29
CA GLN A 172 -10.38 0.82 -13.61
C GLN A 172 -10.25 1.59 -12.29
N VAL A 173 -9.07 1.52 -11.65
CA VAL A 173 -8.71 2.36 -10.50
C VAL A 173 -7.40 3.10 -10.77
N TYR A 174 -7.23 4.24 -10.10
CA TYR A 174 -6.02 5.06 -10.20
C TYR A 174 -4.84 4.43 -9.45
N ALA A 175 -5.09 3.87 -8.29
CA ALA A 175 -4.08 3.30 -7.40
C ALA A 175 -4.67 2.25 -6.46
N VAL A 176 -3.79 1.45 -5.88
CA VAL A 176 -4.08 0.49 -4.80
C VAL A 176 -3.71 1.11 -3.46
N ALA A 177 -4.59 1.07 -2.47
CA ALA A 177 -4.32 1.48 -1.09
C ALA A 177 -4.27 0.26 -0.16
N SER A 178 -3.08 -0.08 0.29
CA SER A 178 -2.82 -1.15 1.26
C SER A 178 -1.55 -0.83 2.06
N GLU A 179 -1.35 -1.50 3.18
CA GLU A 179 -0.06 -1.50 3.89
C GLU A 179 0.81 -2.70 3.47
N ASP A 180 0.25 -3.65 2.72
CA ASP A 180 0.97 -4.80 2.22
C ASP A 180 1.63 -4.52 0.85
N MET A 181 2.95 -4.65 0.81
CA MET A 181 3.75 -4.32 -0.36
C MET A 181 3.65 -5.37 -1.48
N ASP A 182 2.95 -6.49 -1.27
CA ASP A 182 2.75 -7.55 -2.28
C ASP A 182 2.03 -7.03 -3.51
N SER A 183 1.16 -6.03 -3.35
CA SER A 183 0.50 -5.37 -4.48
C SER A 183 1.47 -4.83 -5.54
N LEU A 184 2.69 -4.38 -5.14
CA LEU A 184 3.72 -3.97 -6.11
C LEU A 184 4.26 -5.17 -6.89
N THR A 185 4.40 -6.32 -6.22
CA THR A 185 4.89 -7.57 -6.85
C THR A 185 3.85 -8.14 -7.81
N PHE A 186 2.54 -7.95 -7.51
CA PHE A 186 1.44 -8.22 -8.44
C PHE A 186 1.30 -7.19 -9.58
N GLY A 187 2.21 -6.22 -9.67
CA GLY A 187 2.25 -5.27 -10.79
C GLY A 187 1.35 -4.03 -10.61
N ALA A 188 0.89 -3.72 -9.41
CA ALA A 188 0.14 -2.48 -9.17
C ALA A 188 0.93 -1.27 -9.64
N ARG A 189 0.43 -0.55 -10.66
CA ARG A 189 1.13 0.60 -11.28
C ARG A 189 1.37 1.73 -10.29
N ARG A 190 0.41 1.98 -9.38
CA ARG A 190 0.50 2.93 -8.26
C ARG A 190 0.00 2.30 -6.99
N PHE A 191 0.80 2.43 -5.96
CA PHE A 191 0.56 1.86 -4.65
C PHE A 191 0.65 2.95 -3.58
N LEU A 192 -0.36 3.03 -2.71
CA LEU A 192 -0.50 4.07 -1.69
C LEU A 192 -0.44 3.44 -0.31
N ARG A 193 0.54 3.87 0.47
CA ARG A 193 0.61 3.54 1.90
C ARG A 193 0.13 4.71 2.74
N HIS A 194 -0.38 4.41 3.92
CA HIS A 194 -0.86 5.38 4.91
C HIS A 194 -2.06 6.22 4.45
N LEU A 195 -2.68 5.89 3.30
CA LEU A 195 -3.90 6.58 2.86
C LEU A 195 -5.03 6.42 3.89
N THR A 196 -5.07 5.28 4.55
CA THR A 196 -6.14 4.86 5.45
C THR A 196 -5.71 4.88 6.91
N ASP A 197 -4.58 5.53 7.23
CA ASP A 197 -4.05 5.56 8.59
C ASP A 197 -5.04 6.20 9.56
N LEU A 198 -5.32 5.48 10.64
CA LEU A 198 -6.31 5.88 11.66
C LEU A 198 -5.69 6.78 12.75
N GLY A 199 -4.39 7.03 12.69
CA GLY A 199 -3.66 7.77 13.71
C GLY A 199 -4.09 9.23 13.84
N TYR A 200 -3.96 9.80 15.05
CA TYR A 200 -4.14 11.22 15.31
C TYR A 200 -3.08 12.10 14.60
N LYS A 201 -1.95 11.52 14.22
CA LYS A 201 -0.93 12.15 13.37
C LYS A 201 -1.34 11.92 11.92
N LYS A 202 -1.61 12.99 11.18
CA LYS A 202 -1.77 12.95 9.73
C LYS A 202 -0.42 12.61 9.10
N SER A 203 -0.12 11.32 9.03
CA SER A 203 1.03 10.86 8.25
C SER A 203 0.75 11.17 6.78
N PRO A 204 1.72 11.70 6.03
CA PRO A 204 1.53 11.89 4.59
C PRO A 204 1.34 10.52 3.92
N VAL A 205 0.56 10.51 2.84
CA VAL A 205 0.40 9.32 2.01
C VAL A 205 1.70 9.08 1.26
N THR A 206 2.23 7.87 1.31
CA THR A 206 3.40 7.50 0.53
C THR A 206 2.94 6.80 -0.76
N GLU A 207 3.15 7.46 -1.88
CA GLU A 207 2.85 6.93 -3.22
C GLU A 207 4.10 6.29 -3.82
N PHE A 208 3.97 5.04 -4.26
CA PHE A 208 4.96 4.33 -5.06
C PHE A 208 4.43 4.16 -6.48
N GLU A 209 5.24 4.49 -7.46
CA GLU A 209 5.00 4.19 -8.87
C GLU A 209 5.95 3.07 -9.29
N VAL A 210 5.41 1.91 -9.71
CA VAL A 210 6.20 0.71 -9.95
C VAL A 210 7.27 0.94 -11.02
N SER A 211 6.98 1.72 -12.06
CA SER A 211 7.95 2.07 -13.11
C SER A 211 9.18 2.78 -12.53
N LYS A 212 9.00 3.71 -11.58
CA LYS A 212 10.09 4.40 -10.89
C LYS A 212 10.86 3.49 -9.93
N VAL A 213 10.13 2.56 -9.28
CA VAL A 213 10.79 1.54 -8.45
C VAL A 213 11.74 0.70 -9.30
N LEU A 214 11.28 0.23 -10.45
CA LEU A 214 12.07 -0.59 -11.37
C LEU A 214 13.26 0.21 -11.94
N GLU A 215 13.03 1.45 -12.35
CA GLU A 215 14.07 2.35 -12.86
C GLU A 215 15.19 2.57 -11.84
N GLU A 216 14.86 2.94 -10.60
CA GLU A 216 15.86 3.20 -9.57
C GLU A 216 16.59 1.92 -9.10
N LEU A 217 15.90 0.80 -9.06
CA LEU A 217 16.53 -0.48 -8.77
C LEU A 217 17.38 -0.99 -9.94
N GLY A 218 17.15 -0.50 -11.17
CA GLY A 218 17.77 -1.00 -12.39
C GLY A 218 17.36 -2.45 -12.69
N LEU A 219 16.08 -2.77 -12.51
CA LEU A 219 15.52 -4.12 -12.64
C LEU A 219 14.34 -4.11 -13.62
N THR A 220 14.14 -5.22 -14.32
CA THR A 220 12.89 -5.54 -14.99
C THR A 220 11.83 -5.98 -13.97
N MET A 221 10.56 -6.05 -14.39
CA MET A 221 9.49 -6.57 -13.51
C MET A 221 9.74 -8.04 -13.12
N ASP A 222 10.22 -8.87 -14.04
CA ASP A 222 10.57 -10.27 -13.75
C ASP A 222 11.68 -10.37 -12.69
N GLN A 223 12.71 -9.55 -12.81
CA GLN A 223 13.78 -9.46 -11.82
C GLN A 223 13.29 -8.92 -10.46
N PHE A 224 12.34 -8.02 -10.48
CA PHE A 224 11.72 -7.52 -9.25
C PHE A 224 10.88 -8.59 -8.54
N ILE A 225 10.13 -9.40 -9.29
CA ILE A 225 9.42 -10.55 -8.74
C ILE A 225 10.42 -11.54 -8.14
N ASP A 226 11.49 -11.88 -8.84
CA ASP A 226 12.56 -12.76 -8.36
C ASP A 226 13.25 -12.21 -7.10
N LEU A 227 13.51 -10.91 -7.06
CA LEU A 227 13.99 -10.22 -5.86
C LEU A 227 13.04 -10.41 -4.68
N CYS A 228 11.73 -10.24 -4.90
CA CYS A 228 10.71 -10.39 -3.86
C CYS A 228 10.62 -11.82 -3.33
N ILE A 229 10.67 -12.82 -4.22
CA ILE A 229 10.69 -14.24 -3.87
C ILE A 229 11.93 -14.57 -3.01
N LEU A 230 13.13 -14.16 -3.44
CA LEU A 230 14.38 -14.36 -2.70
C LEU A 230 14.40 -13.63 -1.34
N SER A 231 13.80 -12.43 -1.27
CA SER A 231 13.71 -11.66 -0.04
C SER A 231 12.79 -12.33 0.98
N GLY A 232 11.80 -13.06 0.47
CA GLY A 232 10.82 -13.84 1.20
C GLY A 232 9.42 -13.28 1.14
N CYS A 233 8.53 -14.11 0.63
CA CYS A 233 7.10 -13.87 0.48
C CYS A 233 6.27 -14.86 1.31
N ASP A 234 4.96 -14.73 1.23
CA ASP A 234 3.99 -15.58 1.95
C ASP A 234 3.79 -16.96 1.28
N TYR A 235 4.32 -17.18 0.07
CA TYR A 235 4.00 -18.33 -0.78
C TYR A 235 5.05 -19.44 -0.76
N CYS A 236 6.29 -19.14 -0.34
CA CYS A 236 7.34 -20.15 -0.23
C CYS A 236 8.25 -19.89 0.97
N GLU A 237 9.06 -20.90 1.31
CA GLU A 237 10.03 -20.77 2.38
C GLU A 237 11.22 -19.93 1.91
N ASN A 238 11.79 -19.16 2.83
CA ASN A 238 12.98 -18.37 2.53
C ASN A 238 14.25 -19.21 2.56
N ILE A 239 15.20 -18.88 1.71
CA ILE A 239 16.58 -19.36 1.83
C ILE A 239 17.21 -18.68 3.06
N LYS A 240 17.61 -19.49 4.06
CA LYS A 240 18.20 -18.97 5.30
C LYS A 240 19.45 -18.12 5.00
N GLY A 241 19.46 -16.90 5.53
CA GLY A 241 20.55 -15.95 5.34
C GLY A 241 20.48 -15.11 4.07
N ILE A 242 19.45 -15.28 3.23
CA ILE A 242 19.15 -14.38 2.11
C ILE A 242 17.95 -13.52 2.52
N GLY A 243 18.15 -12.21 2.58
CA GLY A 243 17.12 -11.19 2.78
C GLY A 243 17.27 -10.12 1.72
N GLY A 244 16.42 -9.07 1.74
CA GLY A 244 16.30 -8.10 0.65
C GLY A 244 17.61 -7.56 0.09
N GLN A 245 18.54 -7.13 0.94
CA GLN A 245 19.83 -6.57 0.51
C GLN A 245 20.68 -7.56 -0.28
N ARG A 246 20.73 -8.80 0.22
CA ARG A 246 21.49 -9.85 -0.46
C ARG A 246 20.77 -10.32 -1.72
N ALA A 247 19.45 -10.42 -1.68
CA ALA A 247 18.64 -10.76 -2.84
C ALA A 247 18.83 -9.75 -3.97
N LEU A 248 18.78 -8.43 -3.66
CA LEU A 248 19.04 -7.39 -4.67
C LEU A 248 20.43 -7.50 -5.29
N LYS A 249 21.47 -7.74 -4.47
CA LYS A 249 22.83 -7.94 -4.97
C LYS A 249 22.91 -9.15 -5.91
N LEU A 250 22.31 -10.26 -5.52
CA LEU A 250 22.32 -11.51 -6.31
C LEU A 250 21.57 -11.34 -7.64
N ILE A 251 20.38 -10.73 -7.63
CA ILE A 251 19.61 -10.50 -8.86
C ILE A 251 20.34 -9.52 -9.79
N ARG A 252 20.95 -8.46 -9.27
CA ARG A 252 21.76 -7.54 -10.10
C ARG A 252 22.99 -8.23 -10.71
N GLN A 253 23.56 -9.21 -10.02
CA GLN A 253 24.76 -9.92 -10.45
C GLN A 253 24.45 -11.05 -11.43
N HIS A 254 23.36 -11.78 -11.22
CA HIS A 254 23.07 -13.04 -11.92
C HIS A 254 21.82 -12.97 -12.82
N GLY A 255 20.96 -11.96 -12.64
CA GLY A 255 19.82 -11.71 -13.51
C GLY A 255 18.54 -12.42 -13.09
N CYS A 256 18.55 -13.68 -12.71
CA CYS A 256 17.37 -14.46 -12.34
C CYS A 256 17.67 -15.46 -11.21
N ILE A 257 16.61 -16.05 -10.63
CA ILE A 257 16.74 -17.04 -9.54
C ILE A 257 17.52 -18.26 -10.00
N GLU A 258 17.33 -18.74 -11.22
CA GLU A 258 17.99 -19.92 -11.76
C GLU A 258 19.52 -19.78 -11.72
N GLU A 259 20.03 -18.65 -12.20
CA GLU A 259 21.46 -18.36 -12.18
C GLU A 259 21.97 -18.14 -10.74
N VAL A 260 21.17 -17.51 -9.90
CA VAL A 260 21.49 -17.39 -8.46
C VAL A 260 21.65 -18.78 -7.84
N LEU A 261 20.74 -19.71 -8.08
CA LEU A 261 20.78 -21.06 -7.51
C LEU A 261 21.99 -21.85 -7.98
N GLN A 262 22.41 -21.74 -9.25
CA GLN A 262 23.63 -22.38 -9.75
C GLN A 262 24.88 -21.92 -8.97
N ASN A 263 24.95 -20.61 -8.70
CA ASN A 263 26.07 -20.03 -7.96
C ASN A 263 25.98 -20.32 -6.44
N LEU A 264 24.79 -20.50 -5.89
CA LEU A 264 24.62 -20.85 -4.47
C LEU A 264 25.00 -22.28 -4.13
N LYS A 265 24.96 -23.22 -5.08
CA LYS A 265 25.36 -24.64 -4.89
C LYS A 265 26.77 -24.79 -4.31
N GLN A 266 27.67 -23.85 -4.57
CA GLN A 266 29.04 -23.84 -4.08
C GLN A 266 29.22 -23.06 -2.77
N THR A 267 28.14 -22.66 -2.13
CA THR A 267 28.16 -21.80 -0.93
C THR A 267 27.52 -22.48 0.27
N ARG A 268 27.57 -21.81 1.43
CA ARG A 268 26.99 -22.27 2.70
C ARG A 268 25.47 -22.14 2.78
N PHE A 269 24.79 -21.65 1.75
CA PHE A 269 23.33 -21.46 1.79
C PHE A 269 22.62 -22.76 1.47
N SER A 270 21.68 -23.16 2.36
CA SER A 270 20.81 -24.30 2.14
C SER A 270 19.56 -23.86 1.41
N VAL A 271 19.40 -24.29 0.18
CA VAL A 271 18.17 -24.13 -0.59
C VAL A 271 17.24 -25.30 -0.24
N PRO A 272 15.94 -25.09 0.01
CA PRO A 272 14.99 -26.18 0.17
C PRO A 272 14.97 -27.07 -1.09
N GLU A 273 14.87 -28.42 -0.92
CA GLU A 273 14.93 -29.37 -2.06
C GLU A 273 13.86 -29.09 -3.11
N ASP A 274 12.61 -28.91 -2.68
CA ASP A 274 11.45 -28.63 -3.55
C ASP A 274 11.02 -27.17 -3.39
N TRP A 275 11.93 -26.22 -3.65
CA TRP A 275 11.60 -24.80 -3.53
C TRP A 275 10.76 -24.32 -4.71
N PRO A 276 9.45 -24.00 -4.50
CA PRO A 276 8.49 -23.78 -5.58
C PRO A 276 8.56 -22.35 -6.13
N TYR A 277 9.74 -21.81 -6.41
CA TYR A 277 9.90 -20.42 -6.84
C TYR A 277 9.29 -20.15 -8.23
N GLN A 278 9.24 -21.17 -9.11
CA GLN A 278 8.66 -21.03 -10.45
C GLN A 278 7.14 -20.88 -10.38
N GLU A 279 6.50 -21.70 -9.55
CA GLU A 279 5.06 -21.62 -9.30
C GLU A 279 4.69 -20.31 -8.59
N VAL A 280 5.56 -19.85 -7.66
CA VAL A 280 5.36 -18.54 -7.01
C VAL A 280 5.53 -17.40 -8.00
N ARG A 281 6.50 -17.48 -8.92
CA ARG A 281 6.66 -16.51 -10.00
C ARG A 281 5.43 -16.46 -10.90
N THR A 282 4.89 -17.61 -11.27
CA THR A 282 3.66 -17.74 -12.05
C THR A 282 2.49 -17.11 -11.31
N LEU A 283 2.32 -17.39 -10.00
CA LEU A 283 1.27 -16.80 -9.17
C LEU A 283 1.31 -15.26 -9.16
N PHE A 284 2.51 -14.65 -9.10
CA PHE A 284 2.63 -13.20 -9.17
C PHE A 284 2.32 -12.62 -10.56
N LYS A 285 2.65 -13.37 -11.62
CA LYS A 285 2.46 -12.92 -13.02
C LYS A 285 1.03 -13.17 -13.53
N GLU A 286 0.45 -14.27 -13.11
CA GLU A 286 -0.86 -14.76 -13.55
C GLU A 286 -1.75 -15.10 -12.33
N PRO A 287 -2.07 -14.10 -11.49
CA PRO A 287 -2.87 -14.35 -10.31
C PRO A 287 -4.32 -14.70 -10.67
N ASN A 288 -4.98 -15.44 -9.76
CA ASN A 288 -6.42 -15.70 -9.90
C ASN A 288 -7.23 -14.44 -9.56
N VAL A 289 -7.65 -13.70 -10.60
CA VAL A 289 -8.37 -12.44 -10.48
C VAL A 289 -9.57 -12.41 -11.44
N CYS A 290 -10.60 -11.65 -11.06
CA CYS A 290 -11.70 -11.35 -11.98
C CYS A 290 -11.27 -10.29 -13.00
N THR A 291 -11.46 -10.60 -14.27
CA THR A 291 -11.36 -9.68 -15.39
C THR A 291 -12.75 -9.27 -15.88
N GLY A 292 -12.86 -8.09 -16.51
CA GLY A 292 -14.17 -7.65 -17.06
C GLY A 292 -15.18 -7.19 -16.00
N ILE A 293 -14.71 -6.72 -14.85
CA ILE A 293 -15.59 -6.10 -13.84
C ILE A 293 -16.24 -4.86 -14.46
N PRO A 294 -17.59 -4.69 -14.34
CA PRO A 294 -18.29 -3.50 -14.83
C PRO A 294 -17.77 -2.21 -14.15
N ASP A 295 -18.01 -1.07 -14.80
CA ASP A 295 -17.68 0.22 -14.21
C ASP A 295 -18.31 0.41 -12.84
N PHE A 296 -17.54 0.96 -11.92
CA PHE A 296 -17.97 1.16 -10.55
C PHE A 296 -19.00 2.27 -10.41
N MET A 297 -20.07 1.96 -9.69
CA MET A 297 -21.17 2.89 -9.42
C MET A 297 -21.27 3.20 -7.93
N TRP A 298 -21.10 4.46 -7.56
CA TRP A 298 -21.35 4.96 -6.21
C TRP A 298 -22.81 5.46 -6.15
N THR A 299 -23.63 4.81 -5.32
CA THR A 299 -25.05 5.16 -5.16
C THR A 299 -25.28 6.08 -3.95
N SER A 300 -26.49 6.60 -3.81
CA SER A 300 -26.87 7.32 -2.59
C SER A 300 -26.89 6.34 -1.40
N PRO A 301 -26.47 6.78 -0.19
CA PRO A 301 -26.55 5.93 0.98
C PRO A 301 -28.01 5.60 1.31
N ASP A 302 -28.25 4.34 1.66
CA ASP A 302 -29.53 3.91 2.23
C ASP A 302 -29.58 4.34 3.70
N SER A 303 -30.18 5.49 3.95
CA SER A 303 -30.23 6.09 5.29
C SER A 303 -31.00 5.23 6.28
N LYS A 304 -32.10 4.57 5.84
CA LYS A 304 -32.91 3.70 6.69
C LYS A 304 -32.17 2.42 7.00
N GLY A 305 -31.66 1.75 5.97
CA GLY A 305 -30.85 0.52 6.13
C GLY A 305 -29.63 0.72 7.01
N LEU A 306 -28.94 1.88 6.91
CA LEU A 306 -27.80 2.21 7.79
C LEU A 306 -28.24 2.40 9.23
N MET A 307 -29.40 3.06 9.48
CA MET A 307 -29.92 3.23 10.83
C MET A 307 -30.32 1.89 11.44
N ASP A 308 -31.06 1.07 10.71
CA ASP A 308 -31.48 -0.25 11.16
C ASP A 308 -30.27 -1.15 11.44
N PHE A 309 -29.31 -1.23 10.51
CA PHE A 309 -28.14 -2.10 10.65
C PHE A 309 -27.18 -1.64 11.76
N LEU A 310 -26.83 -0.36 11.81
CA LEU A 310 -25.85 0.13 12.79
C LEU A 310 -26.47 0.37 14.16
N SER A 311 -27.65 0.99 14.25
CA SER A 311 -28.20 1.35 15.56
C SER A 311 -29.03 0.22 16.15
N THR A 312 -29.92 -0.40 15.39
CA THR A 312 -30.82 -1.45 15.94
C THR A 312 -30.08 -2.78 16.08
N GLU A 313 -29.35 -3.23 15.04
CA GLU A 313 -28.67 -4.54 15.08
C GLU A 313 -27.33 -4.49 15.83
N ASN A 314 -26.60 -3.37 15.80
CA ASN A 314 -25.23 -3.27 16.29
C ASN A 314 -24.99 -2.23 17.39
N SER A 315 -26.06 -1.67 18.00
CA SER A 315 -26.02 -0.77 19.17
C SER A 315 -25.18 0.50 19.00
N PHE A 316 -25.08 1.02 17.76
CA PHE A 316 -24.46 2.33 17.52
C PHE A 316 -25.39 3.45 17.94
N SER A 317 -24.83 4.57 18.42
CA SER A 317 -25.63 5.76 18.72
C SER A 317 -26.34 6.28 17.45
N PRO A 318 -27.70 6.42 17.47
CA PRO A 318 -28.46 6.91 16.32
C PRO A 318 -27.96 8.28 15.82
N ASP A 319 -27.59 9.19 16.71
CA ASP A 319 -27.07 10.51 16.36
C ASP A 319 -25.75 10.44 15.59
N ARG A 320 -24.87 9.48 15.97
CA ARG A 320 -23.59 9.26 15.27
C ARG A 320 -23.81 8.70 13.88
N VAL A 321 -24.77 7.78 13.73
CA VAL A 321 -25.14 7.21 12.43
C VAL A 321 -25.76 8.29 11.54
N ALA A 322 -26.71 9.08 12.06
CA ALA A 322 -27.32 10.19 11.32
C ALA A 322 -26.27 11.18 10.81
N LYS A 323 -25.33 11.60 11.67
CA LYS A 323 -24.22 12.48 11.28
C LYS A 323 -23.32 11.86 10.21
N ALA A 324 -23.06 10.56 10.27
CA ALA A 324 -22.28 9.87 9.25
C ALA A 324 -23.00 9.86 7.89
N VAL A 325 -24.31 9.58 7.89
CA VAL A 325 -25.17 9.63 6.69
C VAL A 325 -25.17 11.03 6.06
N GLU A 326 -25.34 12.08 6.86
CA GLU A 326 -25.28 13.47 6.39
C GLU A 326 -23.93 13.80 5.74
N LYS A 327 -22.82 13.36 6.34
CA LYS A 327 -21.49 13.55 5.80
C LYS A 327 -21.29 12.85 4.45
N ILE A 328 -21.79 11.62 4.31
CA ILE A 328 -21.73 10.87 3.04
C ILE A 328 -22.52 11.61 1.96
N LYS A 329 -23.76 12.05 2.27
CA LYS A 329 -24.60 12.82 1.33
C LYS A 329 -23.91 14.13 0.92
N ALA A 330 -23.44 14.91 1.91
CA ALA A 330 -22.75 16.18 1.65
C ALA A 330 -21.47 16.01 0.83
N ALA A 331 -20.69 14.96 1.09
CA ALA A 331 -19.48 14.63 0.31
C ALA A 331 -19.85 14.33 -1.15
N ARG A 332 -20.89 13.54 -1.36
CA ARG A 332 -21.37 13.18 -2.69
C ARG A 332 -21.87 14.41 -3.47
N ASP A 333 -22.67 15.27 -2.84
CA ASP A 333 -23.20 16.50 -3.47
C ASP A 333 -22.08 17.46 -3.85
N ARG A 334 -21.06 17.56 -2.99
CA ARG A 334 -19.88 18.40 -3.23
C ARG A 334 -19.07 17.96 -4.44
N TYR A 335 -18.98 16.65 -4.68
CA TYR A 335 -18.15 16.07 -5.74
C TYR A 335 -18.94 15.49 -6.92
N SER A 336 -20.24 15.84 -7.02
CA SER A 336 -21.04 15.49 -8.19
C SER A 336 -20.51 16.18 -9.46
N PRO A 337 -20.55 15.53 -10.66
CA PRO A 337 -19.95 16.06 -11.88
C PRO A 337 -20.41 17.46 -12.28
N GLY A 338 -21.65 17.83 -11.94
CA GLY A 338 -22.20 19.15 -12.23
C GLY A 338 -21.61 20.30 -11.40
N ARG A 339 -21.15 20.03 -10.17
CA ARG A 339 -20.53 21.05 -9.28
C ARG A 339 -19.02 21.16 -9.42
N LEU A 340 -18.32 20.10 -9.82
CA LEU A 340 -16.87 20.15 -10.06
C LEU A 340 -16.48 21.17 -11.15
N LYS A 341 -17.33 21.37 -12.15
CA LYS A 341 -17.10 22.39 -13.19
C LYS A 341 -17.17 23.84 -12.66
N LEU A 342 -17.80 24.07 -11.51
CA LEU A 342 -17.92 25.40 -10.89
C LEU A 342 -16.79 25.71 -9.87
N LEU A 343 -16.00 24.71 -9.48
CA LEU A 343 -14.98 24.85 -8.42
C LEU A 343 -13.54 24.81 -8.95
N THR A 344 -13.33 24.50 -10.22
CA THR A 344 -12.02 24.67 -10.86
C THR A 344 -11.88 26.10 -11.32
N PRO A 345 -10.99 26.93 -10.75
CA PRO A 345 -10.55 28.13 -11.42
C PRO A 345 -9.95 27.66 -12.74
N VAL A 346 -10.43 28.24 -13.86
CA VAL A 346 -9.72 28.12 -15.14
C VAL A 346 -8.37 28.77 -14.90
N ALA A 347 -7.37 27.99 -14.53
CA ALA A 347 -5.99 28.41 -14.64
C ALA A 347 -5.74 28.58 -16.13
N SER A 348 -5.79 29.82 -16.59
CA SER A 348 -5.37 30.23 -17.91
C SER A 348 -3.95 29.71 -18.09
N LEU A 349 -3.80 28.70 -18.91
CA LEU A 349 -2.48 28.33 -19.42
C LEU A 349 -1.93 29.56 -20.13
N PRO A 350 -0.69 29.98 -19.85
CA PRO A 350 -0.06 31.04 -20.61
C PRO A 350 -0.02 30.60 -22.08
N GLY A 351 -0.45 31.53 -22.96
CA GLY A 351 -0.74 31.27 -24.35
C GLY A 351 0.35 30.49 -25.08
N SER A 352 -0.08 29.44 -25.73
CA SER A 352 0.69 28.84 -26.79
C SER A 352 0.87 29.90 -27.87
N HIS A 353 2.09 30.39 -28.04
CA HIS A 353 2.47 31.12 -29.24
C HIS A 353 2.23 30.20 -30.45
N THR A 354 1.23 30.50 -31.19
CA THR A 354 1.05 29.94 -32.55
C THR A 354 2.18 30.50 -33.41
N GLU A 355 3.21 29.75 -33.62
CA GLU A 355 4.14 29.96 -34.71
C GLU A 355 3.34 29.79 -36.03
N LYS A 356 3.22 30.88 -36.77
CA LYS A 356 2.72 30.87 -38.14
C LYS A 356 3.77 30.17 -39.01
N GLU A 357 3.39 29.09 -39.64
CA GLU A 357 4.15 28.52 -40.76
C GLU A 357 4.37 29.57 -41.85
N PRO A 358 5.60 29.76 -42.33
CA PRO A 358 5.83 30.55 -43.52
C PRO A 358 5.58 29.68 -44.76
N THR A 359 4.59 30.08 -45.55
CA THR A 359 4.36 29.59 -46.90
C THR A 359 5.58 29.87 -47.77
N CYS A 360 6.28 28.83 -48.21
CA CYS A 360 7.34 28.92 -49.20
C CYS A 360 6.73 29.04 -50.61
N THR A 361 6.89 30.21 -51.22
CA THR A 361 6.79 30.37 -52.68
C THR A 361 8.13 30.04 -53.34
N LEU A 362 8.11 29.18 -54.34
CA LEU A 362 9.22 28.80 -55.17
C LEU A 362 9.76 30.00 -55.95
N GLY A 363 11.04 30.32 -55.82
CA GLY A 363 11.82 31.19 -56.69
C GLY A 363 13.19 30.59 -56.90
N SER A 364 13.45 30.15 -58.10
CA SER A 364 14.70 29.61 -58.60
C SER A 364 15.81 30.68 -58.64
N THR A 365 16.99 30.39 -58.11
CA THR A 365 18.28 30.65 -58.81
C THR A 365 19.43 30.18 -57.90
N GLY A 366 20.39 29.48 -58.49
CA GLY A 366 21.51 28.85 -57.83
C GLY A 366 22.62 29.80 -57.38
N GLN A 367 23.38 29.31 -56.42
CA GLN A 367 24.86 29.33 -56.46
C GLN A 367 25.42 28.70 -55.19
N SER A 368 26.38 27.84 -55.44
CA SER A 368 27.23 27.17 -54.45
C SER A 368 28.10 28.14 -53.63
N LEU A 369 28.44 27.83 -52.38
CA LEU A 369 29.82 27.91 -51.88
C LEU A 369 29.98 27.54 -50.39
N LYS A 370 30.81 26.52 -50.20
CA LYS A 370 31.85 26.31 -49.15
C LYS A 370 31.56 26.22 -47.67
N VAL A 371 31.85 25.01 -47.25
CA VAL A 371 32.37 24.55 -45.94
C VAL A 371 33.42 25.48 -45.32
N ARG A 372 33.26 25.73 -44.01
CA ARG A 372 34.43 25.90 -43.10
C ARG A 372 34.12 25.42 -41.69
N SER A 373 34.89 24.45 -41.31
CA SER A 373 35.17 23.97 -39.95
C SER A 373 36.04 24.97 -39.18
N ALA A 374 35.82 25.10 -37.87
CA ALA A 374 36.81 25.47 -36.84
C ALA A 374 36.00 25.64 -35.51
N GLN A 375 36.43 25.37 -34.34
CA GLN A 375 37.66 24.90 -33.74
C GLN A 375 37.37 24.83 -32.22
N VAL A 376 37.96 23.84 -31.61
CA VAL A 376 38.03 23.57 -30.19
C VAL A 376 38.72 24.73 -29.46
N CYS A 377 38.23 25.12 -28.27
CA CYS A 377 39.05 25.81 -27.25
C CYS A 377 38.92 25.13 -25.89
N LYS A 378 40.02 24.59 -25.44
CA LYS A 378 40.35 24.23 -24.06
C LYS A 378 40.93 25.44 -23.32
N SER A 379 40.59 25.58 -22.01
CA SER A 379 41.47 26.22 -21.01
C SER A 379 41.00 25.81 -19.63
N SER A 380 41.65 24.90 -18.90
CA SER A 380 42.76 25.06 -17.95
C SER A 380 42.38 25.85 -16.69
N GLY A 381 42.45 25.13 -15.52
CA GLY A 381 42.15 25.49 -14.14
C GLY A 381 43.08 26.56 -13.54
N PRO A 382 43.11 26.75 -12.22
CA PRO A 382 43.92 25.94 -11.32
C PRO A 382 43.27 25.66 -9.93
N GLY A 383 43.86 24.70 -9.27
CA GLY A 383 43.59 24.21 -7.94
C GLY A 383 44.08 25.07 -6.79
N PHE A 384 43.57 24.76 -5.61
CA PHE A 384 44.19 25.06 -4.33
C PHE A 384 44.02 23.92 -3.32
N ARG A 385 45.05 23.76 -2.50
CA ARG A 385 45.34 22.63 -1.60
C ARG A 385 44.82 22.87 -0.18
N TYR A 386 44.58 21.74 0.49
CA TYR A 386 44.82 21.37 1.92
C TYR A 386 44.65 22.38 3.06
N GLY A 387 43.91 21.92 4.08
CA GLY A 387 43.98 22.42 5.46
C GLY A 387 43.30 21.48 6.43
N SER A 388 44.10 20.60 7.04
CA SER A 388 43.74 19.73 8.16
C SER A 388 43.71 20.50 9.48
N SER A 389 42.74 20.20 10.35
CA SER A 389 42.98 20.15 11.81
C SER A 389 41.75 19.67 12.59
N LYS A 390 41.94 18.62 13.36
CA LYS A 390 41.19 18.19 14.57
C LYS A 390 41.90 18.84 15.79
N PRO A 391 41.46 18.58 17.04
CA PRO A 391 40.13 18.49 17.67
C PRO A 391 40.02 19.43 18.92
N PHE A 392 38.81 19.56 19.49
CA PHE A 392 38.70 19.87 20.92
C PHE A 392 37.47 19.22 21.55
N MET A 393 37.72 18.51 22.65
CA MET A 393 36.73 17.92 23.57
C MET A 393 36.33 18.93 24.65
N LEU A 394 35.12 18.80 25.16
CA LEU A 394 34.57 18.99 26.52
C LEU A 394 33.06 19.22 26.36
N GLY A 395 32.12 18.49 26.88
CA GLY A 395 31.95 17.96 28.19
C GLY A 395 30.63 18.49 28.78
N MET A 396 29.75 17.59 29.23
CA MET A 396 28.65 17.71 30.20
C MET A 396 27.22 17.56 29.69
N GLN A 397 26.70 16.37 29.88
CA GLN A 397 25.58 15.90 30.74
C GLN A 397 24.30 16.74 30.80
N SER A 398 23.20 16.12 30.32
CA SER A 398 21.93 15.80 31.01
C SER A 398 20.91 15.38 29.92
N GLY A 399 20.49 14.23 29.79
CA GLY A 399 19.45 13.40 30.37
C GLY A 399 18.08 13.83 29.88
N PHE A 400 17.59 13.18 28.76
CA PHE A 400 16.17 12.86 28.63
C PHE A 400 16.03 11.68 27.64
N HIS A 401 15.59 10.54 28.17
CA HIS A 401 15.24 9.34 27.42
C HIS A 401 13.92 9.57 26.70
N GLY A 402 13.96 9.57 25.38
CA GLY A 402 12.79 9.44 24.50
C GLY A 402 13.15 8.46 23.40
N ARG A 403 12.87 7.16 23.61
CA ARG A 403 12.99 6.16 22.54
C ARG A 403 11.85 6.34 21.55
N PRO A 404 12.14 6.41 20.22
CA PRO A 404 11.09 6.23 19.24
C PRO A 404 10.72 4.76 19.19
N CYS A 405 9.45 4.44 19.49
CA CYS A 405 8.87 3.12 19.24
C CYS A 405 8.86 2.84 17.73
N ALA A 406 9.82 2.07 17.26
CA ALA A 406 9.75 1.42 15.98
C ALA A 406 8.74 0.28 16.09
N PHE A 407 7.52 0.46 15.54
CA PHE A 407 6.57 -0.61 15.37
C PHE A 407 7.07 -1.54 14.27
N SER A 408 7.71 -2.63 14.67
CA SER A 408 7.96 -3.77 13.81
C SER A 408 6.74 -4.66 13.91
N PHE A 409 5.90 -4.66 12.86
CA PHE A 409 4.80 -5.61 12.75
C PHE A 409 5.38 -7.00 12.43
N ILE A 410 5.15 -7.94 13.31
CA ILE A 410 5.39 -9.37 13.09
C ILE A 410 4.10 -10.00 12.56
#